data_dc64b08cd87c605acba66289b2b19741
#
_entry.id   dc64b08cd87c605acba66289b2b19741
#
_cell.length_a   1.000
_cell.length_b   1.000
_cell.length_c   1.000
_cell.angle_alpha   90.00
_cell.angle_beta   90.00
_cell.angle_gamma   90.00
#
_symmetry.space_group_name_H-M   'P 1'
#
loop_
_entity.id
_entity.type
_entity.pdbx_description
1 polymer ?
#
loop_
_entity_poly.entity_id
_entity_poly.type
_entity_poly.pdbx_seq_one_letter_code
_entity_poly.pdbx_strand_id
1 'polypeptide(L)'
;MKKIIVLILLSLLLVSCSSNDDTLRVGMDLRFYPFTGMDSKGNPSGIEVDIAKALGAYLNKEVVVINTEFPMLIPALQSEEIDIVIGSMSATEEREETVDFSQPYMYDKIVALVNKDFAELNSVNDDMSIESFFSIADAKFIGITGSVAVSIPQSYGFEVEAVTSDAVAEREIITGSADILVGAYTLYGMHDTNKETTIMYKNAIELSDIAMAVKEGNTELLSGVNEFIAQMETSGLSDQLKEDWDQEIGKKLFNDSMTLDYYLSR
;
A
#
# COMPACT_ATOMS: atom_id res chain seq x y z
N MET A 1 56.88 29.81 14.14
CA MET A 1 56.17 29.52 12.88
C MET A 1 55.61 28.10 12.79
N LYS A 2 56.24 27.07 13.37
CA LYS A 2 55.70 25.67 13.33
C LYS A 2 54.41 25.41 14.16
N LYS A 3 54.12 26.21 15.18
CA LYS A 3 52.91 26.04 16.05
C LYS A 3 51.63 26.65 15.47
N ILE A 4 51.71 27.57 14.51
CA ILE A 4 50.54 28.22 13.87
C ILE A 4 50.01 27.36 12.74
N ILE A 5 50.84 26.56 12.08
CA ILE A 5 50.45 25.67 10.97
C ILE A 5 49.59 24.48 11.47
N VAL A 6 49.82 24.01 12.70
CA VAL A 6 49.06 22.89 13.29
C VAL A 6 47.63 23.31 13.68
N LEU A 7 47.40 24.58 14.04
CA LEU A 7 46.04 25.07 14.37
C LEU A 7 45.17 25.29 13.15
N ILE A 8 45.74 25.56 11.98
CA ILE A 8 45.02 25.76 10.72
C ILE A 8 44.61 24.40 10.10
N LEU A 9 45.39 23.32 10.34
CA LEU A 9 45.02 21.97 9.85
C LEU A 9 43.92 21.31 10.66
N LEU A 10 43.64 21.74 11.90
CA LEU A 10 42.60 21.17 12.74
C LEU A 10 41.23 21.81 12.51
N SER A 11 41.15 22.96 11.83
CA SER A 11 39.90 23.66 11.50
C SER A 11 39.27 23.20 10.18
N LEU A 12 39.93 22.32 9.41
CA LEU A 12 39.41 21.80 8.12
C LEU A 12 38.68 20.43 8.22
N LEU A 13 38.53 19.88 9.42
CA LEU A 13 37.87 18.59 9.62
C LEU A 13 36.40 18.71 10.09
N LEU A 14 35.81 19.90 10.05
CA LEU A 14 34.37 20.11 10.28
C LEU A 14 33.62 20.36 8.95
N VAL A 15 34.01 19.65 7.89
CA VAL A 15 33.04 19.37 6.82
C VAL A 15 32.14 18.26 7.38
N SER A 16 31.18 18.68 8.22
CA SER A 16 30.01 17.90 8.51
C SER A 16 29.49 17.40 7.16
N CYS A 17 29.44 16.07 6.98
CA CYS A 17 28.50 15.49 6.01
C CYS A 17 27.14 16.07 6.35
N SER A 18 26.71 17.09 5.63
CA SER A 18 25.29 17.41 5.51
C SER A 18 24.69 16.15 4.87
N SER A 19 24.13 15.27 5.68
CA SER A 19 23.12 14.34 5.20
C SER A 19 22.18 15.19 4.35
N ASN A 20 21.77 14.70 3.18
CA ASN A 20 20.83 15.37 2.29
C ASN A 20 19.49 15.53 3.03
N ASP A 21 19.43 16.51 3.93
CA ASP A 21 18.26 16.83 4.76
C ASP A 21 17.10 17.38 3.90
N ASP A 22 17.40 17.74 2.65
CA ASP A 22 16.47 18.30 1.67
C ASP A 22 15.72 17.25 0.85
N THR A 23 16.00 15.94 1.02
CA THR A 23 15.39 14.87 0.23
C THR A 23 14.50 14.00 1.10
N LEU A 24 13.32 13.60 0.58
CA LEU A 24 12.43 12.61 1.16
C LEU A 24 12.41 11.37 0.26
N ARG A 25 13.01 10.27 0.70
CA ARG A 25 13.02 8.99 -0.01
C ARG A 25 11.76 8.22 0.33
N VAL A 26 10.88 8.08 -0.66
CA VAL A 26 9.57 7.45 -0.49
C VAL A 26 9.59 6.06 -1.11
N GLY A 27 9.43 5.03 -0.29
CA GLY A 27 9.28 3.64 -0.74
C GLY A 27 7.87 3.38 -1.26
N MET A 28 7.78 2.84 -2.47
CA MET A 28 6.53 2.43 -3.12
C MET A 28 6.76 1.18 -3.96
N ASP A 29 5.75 0.31 -4.01
CA ASP A 29 5.70 -0.74 -5.02
C ASP A 29 4.93 -0.22 -6.25
N LEU A 30 5.64 0.04 -7.34
CA LEU A 30 5.09 0.72 -8.53
C LEU A 30 4.33 -0.23 -9.48
N ARG A 31 3.71 -1.30 -8.94
CA ARG A 31 2.93 -2.28 -9.72
C ARG A 31 1.40 -2.09 -9.59
N PHE A 32 0.95 -1.19 -8.74
CA PHE A 32 -0.46 -1.07 -8.33
C PHE A 32 -1.14 0.21 -8.86
N TYR A 33 -0.98 0.48 -10.15
CA TYR A 33 -1.69 1.60 -10.80
C TYR A 33 -3.23 1.41 -10.71
N PRO A 34 -4.03 2.42 -10.39
CA PRO A 34 -3.75 3.86 -10.40
C PRO A 34 -3.21 4.44 -9.08
N PHE A 35 -3.04 3.66 -8.02
CA PHE A 35 -2.55 4.16 -6.74
C PHE A 35 -1.03 4.39 -6.76
N THR A 36 -0.27 3.34 -7.02
CA THR A 36 1.18 3.42 -7.25
C THR A 36 1.53 2.74 -8.57
N GLY A 37 2.29 3.38 -9.45
CA GLY A 37 2.60 2.82 -10.75
C GLY A 37 3.65 3.61 -11.50
N MET A 38 3.72 3.37 -12.80
CA MET A 38 4.59 4.10 -13.72
C MET A 38 3.77 4.64 -14.89
N ASP A 39 4.16 5.82 -15.37
CA ASP A 39 3.64 6.37 -16.63
C ASP A 39 4.22 5.62 -17.85
N SER A 40 3.75 5.99 -19.04
CA SER A 40 4.22 5.40 -20.31
C SER A 40 5.70 5.66 -20.61
N LYS A 41 6.37 6.55 -19.86
CA LYS A 41 7.80 6.89 -19.99
C LYS A 41 8.64 6.20 -18.93
N GLY A 42 8.01 5.45 -18.00
CA GLY A 42 8.68 4.77 -16.91
C GLY A 42 8.93 5.65 -15.67
N ASN A 43 8.29 6.82 -15.56
CA ASN A 43 8.36 7.62 -14.35
C ASN A 43 7.31 7.18 -13.34
N PRO A 44 7.57 7.30 -12.01
CA PRO A 44 6.56 7.07 -10.99
C PRO A 44 5.30 7.93 -11.23
N SER A 45 4.13 7.31 -11.18
CA SER A 45 2.84 7.93 -11.45
C SER A 45 1.74 7.22 -10.66
N GLY A 46 0.77 7.95 -10.16
CA GLY A 46 -0.35 7.41 -9.39
C GLY A 46 -0.78 8.36 -8.29
N ILE A 47 -1.92 8.07 -7.70
CA ILE A 47 -2.54 8.86 -6.64
C ILE A 47 -1.57 9.08 -5.48
N GLU A 48 -0.93 8.01 -5.01
CA GLU A 48 -0.02 8.06 -3.87
C GLU A 48 1.33 8.69 -4.24
N VAL A 49 1.72 8.65 -5.53
CA VAL A 49 2.88 9.41 -6.03
C VAL A 49 2.60 10.91 -5.96
N ASP A 50 1.38 11.34 -6.29
CA ASP A 50 1.00 12.75 -6.22
C ASP A 50 0.81 13.21 -4.76
N ILE A 51 0.27 12.36 -3.88
CA ILE A 51 0.26 12.58 -2.42
C ILE A 51 1.70 12.75 -1.89
N ALA A 52 2.63 11.87 -2.30
CA ALA A 52 4.04 11.96 -1.89
C ALA A 52 4.69 13.27 -2.33
N LYS A 53 4.45 13.72 -3.57
CA LYS A 53 4.94 15.02 -4.07
C LYS A 53 4.37 16.19 -3.27
N ALA A 54 3.08 16.14 -2.94
CA ALA A 54 2.42 17.15 -2.12
C ALA A 54 2.99 17.18 -0.69
N LEU A 55 3.24 16.01 -0.08
CA LEU A 55 3.91 15.89 1.21
C LEU A 55 5.32 16.49 1.16
N GLY A 56 6.11 16.17 0.13
CA GLY A 56 7.45 16.74 -0.04
C GLY A 56 7.42 18.26 -0.13
N ALA A 57 6.48 18.82 -0.91
CA ALA A 57 6.28 20.26 -1.00
C ALA A 57 5.90 20.88 0.36
N TYR A 58 5.03 20.21 1.13
CA TYR A 58 4.65 20.63 2.48
C TYR A 58 5.85 20.65 3.45
N LEU A 59 6.68 19.60 3.40
CA LEU A 59 7.88 19.47 4.24
C LEU A 59 9.08 20.26 3.70
N ASN A 60 8.94 20.94 2.56
CA ASN A 60 10.06 21.62 1.85
C ASN A 60 11.23 20.66 1.52
N LYS A 61 10.90 19.44 1.08
CA LYS A 61 11.85 18.39 0.68
C LYS A 61 11.63 17.96 -0.76
N GLU A 62 12.70 17.60 -1.47
CA GLU A 62 12.65 16.96 -2.77
C GLU A 62 12.24 15.49 -2.62
N VAL A 63 11.19 15.04 -3.33
CA VAL A 63 10.73 13.65 -3.27
C VAL A 63 11.49 12.78 -4.26
N VAL A 64 12.07 11.70 -3.76
CA VAL A 64 12.67 10.63 -4.57
C VAL A 64 11.90 9.33 -4.29
N VAL A 65 11.15 8.85 -5.28
CA VAL A 65 10.44 7.57 -5.17
C VAL A 65 11.43 6.42 -5.42
N ILE A 66 11.51 5.51 -4.44
CA ILE A 66 12.30 4.29 -4.50
C ILE A 66 11.36 3.12 -4.76
N ASN A 67 11.44 2.56 -5.98
CA ASN A 67 10.64 1.38 -6.31
C ASN A 67 11.10 0.17 -5.50
N THR A 68 10.26 -0.29 -4.61
CA THR A 68 10.55 -1.35 -3.64
C THR A 68 9.39 -2.34 -3.63
N GLU A 69 9.66 -3.63 -3.77
CA GLU A 69 8.62 -4.66 -3.69
C GLU A 69 7.94 -4.62 -2.31
N PHE A 70 6.61 -4.81 -2.29
CA PHE A 70 5.79 -4.65 -1.08
C PHE A 70 6.36 -5.35 0.17
N PRO A 71 6.81 -6.64 0.12
CA PRO A 71 7.38 -7.30 1.28
C PRO A 71 8.69 -6.68 1.79
N MET A 72 9.35 -5.88 0.97
CA MET A 72 10.64 -5.24 1.29
C MET A 72 10.49 -3.80 1.79
N LEU A 73 9.29 -3.22 1.79
CA LEU A 73 9.07 -1.84 2.21
C LEU A 73 9.44 -1.59 3.67
N ILE A 74 8.96 -2.43 4.60
CA ILE A 74 9.31 -2.31 6.03
C ILE A 74 10.81 -2.59 6.28
N PRO A 75 11.42 -3.66 5.74
CA PRO A 75 12.87 -3.84 5.80
C PRO A 75 13.69 -2.64 5.29
N ALA A 76 13.30 -2.04 4.17
CA ALA A 76 13.98 -0.87 3.60
C ALA A 76 13.84 0.38 4.50
N LEU A 77 12.68 0.53 5.17
CA LEU A 77 12.45 1.59 6.14
C LEU A 77 13.33 1.41 7.40
N GLN A 78 13.41 0.18 7.91
CA GLN A 78 14.25 -0.15 9.06
C GLN A 78 15.74 0.04 8.78
N SER A 79 16.20 -0.28 7.56
CA SER A 79 17.60 -0.10 7.12
C SER A 79 17.93 1.33 6.69
N GLU A 80 16.95 2.24 6.73
CA GLU A 80 17.10 3.65 6.30
C GLU A 80 17.45 3.81 4.80
N GLU A 81 17.09 2.84 3.96
CA GLU A 81 17.15 2.99 2.52
C GLU A 81 16.06 3.94 2.00
N ILE A 82 14.93 3.98 2.70
CA ILE A 82 13.81 4.90 2.52
C ILE A 82 13.48 5.61 3.84
N ASP A 83 12.86 6.77 3.77
CA ASP A 83 12.49 7.58 4.94
C ASP A 83 11.03 7.37 5.34
N ILE A 84 10.18 7.04 4.37
CA ILE A 84 8.74 6.86 4.55
C ILE A 84 8.21 5.85 3.52
N VAL A 85 7.20 5.09 3.91
CA VAL A 85 6.41 4.26 3.00
C VAL A 85 5.10 4.97 2.70
N ILE A 86 4.79 5.16 1.42
CA ILE A 86 3.48 5.59 0.91
C ILE A 86 3.12 4.61 -0.20
N GLY A 87 2.22 3.65 0.06
CA GLY A 87 2.02 2.54 -0.88
C GLY A 87 0.91 1.60 -0.46
N SER A 88 -0.29 2.13 -0.22
CA SER A 88 -1.51 1.39 0.15
C SER A 88 -1.27 0.39 1.31
N MET A 89 -0.43 0.78 2.27
CA MET A 89 -0.06 -0.09 3.38
C MET A 89 -1.10 0.00 4.50
N SER A 90 -1.74 -1.11 4.81
CA SER A 90 -2.63 -1.23 5.97
C SER A 90 -1.86 -1.05 7.27
N ALA A 91 -2.33 -0.20 8.16
CA ALA A 91 -1.83 -0.08 9.52
C ALA A 91 -2.38 -1.25 10.35
N THR A 92 -1.56 -2.27 10.57
CA THR A 92 -1.92 -3.45 11.37
C THR A 92 -1.11 -3.48 12.67
N GLU A 93 -1.70 -4.03 13.75
CA GLU A 93 -1.02 -4.18 15.04
C GLU A 93 0.35 -4.88 14.90
N GLU A 94 0.44 -5.91 14.04
CA GLU A 94 1.70 -6.63 13.78
C GLU A 94 2.78 -5.70 13.22
N ARG A 95 2.42 -4.79 12.30
CA ARG A 95 3.37 -3.85 11.70
C ARG A 95 3.74 -2.72 12.65
N GLU A 96 2.80 -2.29 13.51
CA GLU A 96 3.04 -1.28 14.54
C GLU A 96 4.09 -1.71 15.58
N GLU A 97 4.38 -3.02 15.69
CA GLU A 97 5.49 -3.51 16.51
C GLU A 97 6.88 -3.12 15.96
N THR A 98 6.97 -2.67 14.71
CA THR A 98 8.25 -2.48 14.00
C THR A 98 8.40 -1.14 13.29
N VAL A 99 7.32 -0.40 13.10
CA VAL A 99 7.27 0.91 12.45
C VAL A 99 6.21 1.78 13.10
N ASP A 100 6.33 3.10 12.98
CA ASP A 100 5.30 4.04 13.39
C ASP A 100 4.41 4.40 12.21
N PHE A 101 3.09 4.34 12.37
CA PHE A 101 2.12 4.76 11.37
C PHE A 101 1.57 6.16 11.63
N SER A 102 1.31 6.88 10.56
CA SER A 102 0.54 8.12 10.59
C SER A 102 -0.94 7.86 10.88
N GLN A 103 -1.71 8.94 11.05
CA GLN A 103 -3.15 8.85 10.87
C GLN A 103 -3.48 8.31 9.47
N PRO A 104 -4.59 7.58 9.30
CA PRO A 104 -5.02 7.12 7.99
C PRO A 104 -5.24 8.28 7.02
N TYR A 105 -4.79 8.14 5.78
CA TYR A 105 -5.05 9.10 4.70
C TYR A 105 -6.01 8.54 3.65
N MET A 106 -6.21 7.22 3.63
CA MET A 106 -7.21 6.50 2.84
C MET A 106 -7.73 5.30 3.62
N TYR A 107 -8.82 4.73 3.12
CA TYR A 107 -9.44 3.52 3.65
C TYR A 107 -9.65 2.54 2.51
N ASP A 108 -9.44 1.24 2.77
CA ASP A 108 -9.70 0.21 1.80
C ASP A 108 -10.70 -0.82 2.35
N LYS A 109 -11.46 -1.41 1.46
CA LYS A 109 -12.38 -2.50 1.80
C LYS A 109 -11.76 -3.80 1.33
N ILE A 110 -11.44 -4.63 2.28
CA ILE A 110 -10.89 -5.95 1.98
C ILE A 110 -12.03 -6.86 1.55
N VAL A 111 -11.88 -7.46 0.39
CA VAL A 111 -12.83 -8.35 -0.29
C VAL A 111 -12.14 -9.66 -0.67
N ALA A 112 -12.78 -10.56 -1.42
CA ALA A 112 -12.11 -11.76 -1.90
C ALA A 112 -12.36 -12.01 -3.38
N LEU A 113 -11.31 -12.48 -4.06
CA LEU A 113 -11.37 -13.13 -5.37
C LEU A 113 -11.44 -14.64 -5.14
N VAL A 114 -12.44 -15.28 -5.72
CA VAL A 114 -12.73 -16.69 -5.48
C VAL A 114 -12.73 -17.44 -6.81
N ASN A 115 -12.10 -18.62 -6.84
CA ASN A 115 -12.22 -19.53 -7.97
C ASN A 115 -13.70 -19.88 -8.22
N LYS A 116 -14.13 -19.82 -9.47
CA LYS A 116 -15.56 -19.94 -9.82
C LYS A 116 -16.12 -21.32 -9.50
N ASP A 117 -15.41 -22.39 -9.81
CA ASP A 117 -15.87 -23.75 -9.54
C ASP A 117 -16.01 -24.00 -8.04
N PHE A 118 -15.05 -23.51 -7.25
CA PHE A 118 -15.13 -23.55 -5.79
C PHE A 118 -16.32 -22.73 -5.26
N ALA A 119 -16.55 -21.54 -5.82
CA ALA A 119 -17.64 -20.69 -5.43
C ALA A 119 -19.02 -21.31 -5.75
N GLU A 120 -19.19 -21.92 -6.92
CA GLU A 120 -20.39 -22.62 -7.31
C GLU A 120 -20.67 -23.82 -6.40
N LEU A 121 -19.64 -24.60 -6.09
CA LEU A 121 -19.74 -25.76 -5.19
C LEU A 121 -20.18 -25.37 -3.78
N ASN A 122 -19.73 -24.24 -3.27
CA ASN A 122 -19.97 -23.77 -1.91
C ASN A 122 -21.04 -22.67 -1.82
N SER A 123 -21.70 -22.33 -2.96
CA SER A 123 -22.72 -21.28 -3.05
C SER A 123 -22.24 -19.91 -2.55
N VAL A 124 -20.95 -19.57 -2.83
CA VAL A 124 -20.38 -18.28 -2.46
C VAL A 124 -21.02 -17.18 -3.28
N ASN A 125 -21.58 -16.18 -2.61
CA ASN A 125 -22.20 -15.00 -3.21
C ASN A 125 -22.24 -13.85 -2.18
N ASP A 126 -22.66 -12.65 -2.60
CA ASP A 126 -22.69 -11.46 -1.75
C ASP A 126 -23.76 -11.50 -0.63
N ASP A 127 -24.68 -12.49 -0.63
CA ASP A 127 -25.65 -12.72 0.46
C ASP A 127 -25.06 -13.59 1.60
N MET A 128 -23.91 -14.25 1.35
CA MET A 128 -23.22 -15.07 2.35
C MET A 128 -22.58 -14.17 3.41
N SER A 129 -22.81 -14.45 4.71
CA SER A 129 -22.13 -13.71 5.77
C SER A 129 -20.65 -14.03 5.82
N ILE A 130 -19.84 -13.10 6.39
CA ILE A 130 -18.39 -13.27 6.55
C ILE A 130 -18.07 -14.52 7.38
N GLU A 131 -18.82 -14.76 8.46
CA GLU A 131 -18.67 -15.96 9.30
C GLU A 131 -18.93 -17.24 8.51
N SER A 132 -19.94 -17.24 7.62
CA SER A 132 -20.24 -18.38 6.76
C SER A 132 -19.14 -18.59 5.72
N PHE A 133 -18.62 -17.51 5.15
CA PHE A 133 -17.52 -17.54 4.19
C PHE A 133 -16.26 -18.17 4.78
N PHE A 134 -15.85 -17.73 5.97
CA PHE A 134 -14.70 -18.29 6.69
C PHE A 134 -15.02 -19.60 7.45
N SER A 135 -16.21 -20.19 7.26
CA SER A 135 -16.56 -21.51 7.76
C SER A 135 -16.56 -22.59 6.67
N ILE A 136 -16.26 -22.22 5.42
CA ILE A 136 -16.18 -23.19 4.31
C ILE A 136 -15.01 -24.13 4.57
N ALA A 137 -15.31 -25.42 4.74
CA ALA A 137 -14.29 -26.42 5.04
C ALA A 137 -13.34 -26.62 3.85
N ASP A 138 -12.07 -26.91 4.16
CA ASP A 138 -11.03 -27.27 3.19
C ASP A 138 -10.73 -26.17 2.16
N ALA A 139 -11.17 -24.91 2.38
CA ALA A 139 -10.85 -23.79 1.52
C ALA A 139 -9.34 -23.50 1.53
N LYS A 140 -8.75 -23.43 0.34
CA LYS A 140 -7.32 -23.15 0.14
C LYS A 140 -7.12 -21.66 -0.11
N PHE A 141 -6.53 -20.99 0.86
CA PHE A 141 -6.18 -19.59 0.75
C PHE A 141 -4.78 -19.39 0.19
N ILE A 142 -4.63 -18.38 -0.65
CA ILE A 142 -3.34 -17.90 -1.14
C ILE A 142 -3.23 -16.40 -0.87
N GLY A 143 -2.03 -15.89 -0.63
CA GLY A 143 -1.81 -14.48 -0.35
C GLY A 143 -0.39 -14.01 -0.60
N ILE A 144 -0.22 -12.70 -0.76
CA ILE A 144 1.11 -12.11 -0.90
C ILE A 144 1.79 -12.06 0.47
N THR A 145 3.01 -12.56 0.54
CA THR A 145 3.83 -12.57 1.77
C THR A 145 3.84 -11.20 2.44
N GLY A 146 3.55 -11.16 3.74
CA GLY A 146 3.54 -9.93 4.54
C GLY A 146 2.36 -8.98 4.27
N SER A 147 1.35 -9.40 3.50
CA SER A 147 0.13 -8.62 3.27
C SER A 147 -1.05 -9.15 4.08
N VAL A 148 -2.12 -8.36 4.16
CA VAL A 148 -3.40 -8.74 4.78
C VAL A 148 -4.04 -9.97 4.11
N ALA A 149 -3.67 -10.29 2.88
CA ALA A 149 -4.09 -11.51 2.20
C ALA A 149 -3.62 -12.80 2.90
N VAL A 150 -2.57 -12.71 3.71
CA VAL A 150 -2.08 -13.82 4.55
C VAL A 150 -2.66 -13.71 5.97
N SER A 151 -2.55 -12.55 6.61
CA SER A 151 -2.89 -12.40 8.03
C SER A 151 -4.40 -12.52 8.31
N ILE A 152 -5.27 -12.01 7.43
CA ILE A 152 -6.72 -12.10 7.64
C ILE A 152 -7.21 -13.55 7.64
N PRO A 153 -6.98 -14.39 6.62
CA PRO A 153 -7.43 -15.79 6.69
C PRO A 153 -6.79 -16.56 7.85
N GLN A 154 -5.53 -16.25 8.22
CA GLN A 154 -4.88 -16.85 9.39
C GLN A 154 -5.59 -16.51 10.70
N SER A 155 -6.12 -15.30 10.86
CA SER A 155 -6.89 -14.91 12.04
C SER A 155 -8.19 -15.70 12.18
N TYR A 156 -8.73 -16.23 11.08
CA TYR A 156 -9.86 -17.15 11.04
C TYR A 156 -9.45 -18.63 11.16
N GLY A 157 -8.16 -18.92 11.34
CA GLY A 157 -7.63 -20.27 11.56
C GLY A 157 -7.26 -21.06 10.30
N PHE A 158 -7.18 -20.42 9.14
CA PHE A 158 -6.76 -21.06 7.89
C PHE A 158 -5.24 -21.05 7.72
N GLU A 159 -4.71 -22.11 7.11
CA GLU A 159 -3.39 -22.08 6.52
C GLU A 159 -3.45 -21.30 5.19
N VAL A 160 -2.43 -20.48 4.91
CA VAL A 160 -2.35 -19.67 3.69
C VAL A 160 -1.07 -19.99 2.95
N GLU A 161 -1.20 -20.30 1.67
CA GLU A 161 -0.03 -20.39 0.78
C GLU A 161 0.48 -18.97 0.50
N ALA A 162 1.65 -18.64 1.06
CA ALA A 162 2.25 -17.33 0.92
C ALA A 162 3.19 -17.30 -0.30
N VAL A 163 2.91 -16.38 -1.23
CA VAL A 163 3.69 -16.17 -2.46
C VAL A 163 4.21 -14.73 -2.52
N THR A 164 5.21 -14.48 -3.36
CA THR A 164 5.83 -13.15 -3.48
C THR A 164 5.34 -12.36 -4.70
N SER A 165 4.47 -12.96 -5.53
CA SER A 165 4.03 -12.38 -6.80
C SER A 165 2.51 -12.48 -6.97
N ASP A 166 1.88 -11.35 -7.27
CA ASP A 166 0.45 -11.28 -7.63
C ASP A 166 0.13 -12.17 -8.84
N ALA A 167 1.01 -12.23 -9.84
CA ALA A 167 0.80 -13.08 -11.00
C ALA A 167 0.79 -14.58 -10.67
N VAL A 168 1.51 -15.00 -9.62
CA VAL A 168 1.44 -16.38 -9.12
C VAL A 168 0.11 -16.59 -8.41
N ALA A 169 -0.27 -15.70 -7.49
CA ALA A 169 -1.54 -15.80 -6.76
C ALA A 169 -2.74 -15.83 -7.73
N GLU A 170 -2.77 -14.92 -8.71
CA GLU A 170 -3.80 -14.85 -9.75
C GLU A 170 -3.90 -16.17 -10.53
N ARG A 171 -2.75 -16.72 -10.99
CA ARG A 171 -2.73 -17.96 -11.74
C ARG A 171 -3.25 -19.14 -10.91
N GLU A 172 -2.86 -19.27 -9.65
CA GLU A 172 -3.31 -20.38 -8.79
C GLU A 172 -4.84 -20.30 -8.54
N ILE A 173 -5.41 -19.09 -8.41
CA ILE A 173 -6.88 -18.90 -8.34
C ILE A 173 -7.55 -19.30 -9.66
N ILE A 174 -7.03 -18.85 -10.82
CA ILE A 174 -7.61 -19.14 -12.14
C ILE A 174 -7.63 -20.65 -12.42
N THR A 175 -6.58 -21.35 -12.02
CA THR A 175 -6.44 -22.81 -12.27
C THR A 175 -7.16 -23.67 -11.23
N GLY A 176 -7.65 -23.10 -10.13
CA GLY A 176 -8.26 -23.85 -9.03
C GLY A 176 -7.24 -24.59 -8.15
N SER A 177 -5.95 -24.28 -8.25
CA SER A 177 -4.94 -24.78 -7.32
C SER A 177 -5.11 -24.15 -5.93
N ALA A 178 -5.50 -22.87 -5.88
CA ALA A 178 -6.03 -22.18 -4.73
C ALA A 178 -7.47 -21.75 -4.97
N ASP A 179 -8.25 -21.57 -3.89
CA ASP A 179 -9.67 -21.29 -3.97
C ASP A 179 -9.99 -19.82 -3.72
N ILE A 180 -9.27 -19.17 -2.81
CA ILE A 180 -9.58 -17.82 -2.31
C ILE A 180 -8.31 -16.97 -2.17
N LEU A 181 -8.35 -15.76 -2.73
CA LEU A 181 -7.39 -14.69 -2.50
C LEU A 181 -8.14 -13.50 -1.86
N VAL A 182 -7.81 -13.21 -0.60
CA VAL A 182 -8.30 -12.03 0.10
C VAL A 182 -7.45 -10.83 -0.28
N GLY A 183 -8.03 -9.65 -0.42
CA GLY A 183 -7.27 -8.46 -0.76
C GLY A 183 -8.14 -7.24 -1.02
N ALA A 184 -7.50 -6.22 -1.54
CA ALA A 184 -8.07 -4.91 -1.76
C ALA A 184 -8.51 -4.70 -3.23
N TYR A 185 -8.46 -3.45 -3.68
CA TYR A 185 -8.92 -3.00 -5.00
C TYR A 185 -8.26 -3.74 -6.19
N THR A 186 -7.05 -4.25 -6.06
CA THR A 186 -6.33 -4.97 -7.13
C THR A 186 -7.10 -6.19 -7.62
N LEU A 187 -7.90 -6.81 -6.75
CA LEU A 187 -8.69 -7.99 -7.07
C LEU A 187 -9.78 -7.70 -8.13
N TYR A 188 -10.31 -6.48 -8.20
CA TYR A 188 -11.27 -6.10 -9.23
C TYR A 188 -10.66 -6.18 -10.64
N GLY A 189 -9.41 -5.74 -10.80
CA GLY A 189 -8.67 -5.85 -12.05
C GLY A 189 -8.37 -7.31 -12.43
N MET A 190 -7.97 -8.13 -11.45
CA MET A 190 -7.77 -9.56 -11.66
C MET A 190 -9.06 -10.26 -12.08
N HIS A 191 -10.18 -9.94 -11.41
CA HIS A 191 -11.48 -10.50 -11.77
C HIS A 191 -11.90 -10.08 -13.19
N ASP A 192 -11.75 -8.80 -13.56
CA ASP A 192 -12.23 -8.32 -14.85
C ASP A 192 -11.56 -9.05 -16.03
N THR A 193 -10.28 -9.36 -15.90
CA THR A 193 -9.54 -10.14 -16.90
C THR A 193 -9.86 -11.64 -16.87
N ASN A 194 -10.45 -12.15 -15.77
CA ASN A 194 -10.66 -13.59 -15.52
C ASN A 194 -12.09 -13.93 -15.11
N LYS A 195 -13.09 -13.22 -15.62
CA LYS A 195 -14.54 -13.40 -15.30
C LYS A 195 -15.07 -14.81 -15.54
N GLU A 196 -14.45 -15.53 -16.48
CA GLU A 196 -14.89 -16.91 -16.81
C GLU A 196 -14.51 -17.91 -15.73
N THR A 197 -13.45 -17.61 -14.95
CA THR A 197 -12.86 -18.55 -13.97
C THR A 197 -12.89 -18.05 -12.54
N THR A 198 -13.33 -16.81 -12.31
CA THR A 198 -13.37 -16.20 -10.97
C THR A 198 -14.72 -15.56 -10.69
N ILE A 199 -15.02 -15.34 -9.41
CA ILE A 199 -16.03 -14.41 -8.93
C ILE A 199 -15.44 -13.49 -7.85
N MET A 200 -16.10 -12.35 -7.63
CA MET A 200 -15.82 -11.48 -6.48
C MET A 200 -16.83 -11.77 -5.36
N TYR A 201 -16.31 -11.98 -4.15
CA TYR A 201 -17.08 -11.84 -2.92
C TYR A 201 -16.86 -10.43 -2.40
N LYS A 202 -17.91 -9.58 -2.50
CA LYS A 202 -17.79 -8.10 -2.35
C LYS A 202 -18.14 -7.60 -0.95
N ASN A 203 -18.61 -8.49 -0.06
CA ASN A 203 -18.82 -8.10 1.32
C ASN A 203 -17.47 -7.65 1.91
N ALA A 204 -17.45 -6.49 2.52
CA ALA A 204 -16.25 -5.98 3.18
C ALA A 204 -15.91 -6.91 4.35
N ILE A 205 -14.91 -7.76 4.15
CA ILE A 205 -14.37 -8.67 5.17
C ILE A 205 -13.82 -7.83 6.32
N GLU A 206 -13.10 -6.76 5.96
CA GLU A 206 -12.52 -5.81 6.90
C GLU A 206 -12.45 -4.43 6.24
N LEU A 207 -12.50 -3.37 7.05
CA LEU A 207 -12.12 -2.02 6.66
C LEU A 207 -10.68 -1.79 7.07
N SER A 208 -9.82 -1.50 6.12
CA SER A 208 -8.40 -1.31 6.34
C SER A 208 -8.05 0.18 6.33
N ASP A 209 -7.46 0.63 7.42
CA ASP A 209 -6.89 1.97 7.54
C ASP A 209 -5.55 1.99 6.78
N ILE A 210 -5.46 2.79 5.71
CA ILE A 210 -4.24 2.95 4.92
C ILE A 210 -3.48 4.16 5.45
N ALA A 211 -2.26 3.91 5.93
CA ALA A 211 -1.44 4.92 6.59
C ALA A 211 0.00 4.95 6.05
N MET A 212 0.67 6.07 6.23
CA MET A 212 2.08 6.22 5.88
C MET A 212 2.93 5.67 7.02
N ALA A 213 3.93 4.84 6.71
CA ALA A 213 4.82 4.29 7.73
C ALA A 213 6.16 5.03 7.75
N VAL A 214 6.64 5.34 8.93
CA VAL A 214 7.98 5.88 9.18
C VAL A 214 8.76 4.92 10.10
N LYS A 215 10.08 5.04 10.11
CA LYS A 215 10.91 4.25 11.03
C LYS A 215 10.48 4.51 12.47
N GLU A 216 10.41 3.45 13.29
CA GLU A 216 10.06 3.53 14.70
C GLU A 216 10.89 4.61 15.42
N GLY A 217 10.20 5.49 16.14
CA GLY A 217 10.81 6.61 16.87
C GLY A 217 11.11 7.86 16.04
N ASN A 218 10.84 7.89 14.74
CA ASN A 218 10.98 9.10 13.92
C ASN A 218 9.79 10.05 14.11
N THR A 219 9.67 10.57 15.32
CA THR A 219 8.53 11.41 15.74
C THR A 219 8.44 12.75 15.03
N GLU A 220 9.57 13.30 14.57
CA GLU A 220 9.61 14.58 13.84
C GLU A 220 8.94 14.42 12.46
N LEU A 221 9.35 13.42 11.68
CA LEU A 221 8.73 13.16 10.38
C LEU A 221 7.27 12.77 10.54
N LEU A 222 6.95 11.91 11.51
CA LEU A 222 5.58 11.47 11.79
C LEU A 222 4.65 12.65 12.14
N SER A 223 5.13 13.61 12.93
CA SER A 223 4.36 14.82 13.24
C SER A 223 4.04 15.63 11.98
N GLY A 224 5.05 15.89 11.14
CA GLY A 224 4.86 16.62 9.90
C GLY A 224 3.91 15.90 8.92
N VAL A 225 3.99 14.57 8.85
CA VAL A 225 3.07 13.74 8.04
C VAL A 225 1.63 13.86 8.55
N ASN A 226 1.41 13.76 9.86
CA ASN A 226 0.07 13.89 10.44
C ASN A 226 -0.53 15.29 10.26
N GLU A 227 0.29 16.34 10.37
CA GLU A 227 -0.14 17.70 10.09
C GLU A 227 -0.51 17.91 8.62
N PHE A 228 0.25 17.30 7.70
CA PHE A 228 -0.07 17.30 6.27
C PHE A 228 -1.40 16.59 5.99
N ILE A 229 -1.61 15.38 6.54
CA ILE A 229 -2.85 14.60 6.35
C ILE A 229 -4.06 15.41 6.86
N ALA A 230 -3.95 16.04 8.03
CA ALA A 230 -5.02 16.88 8.59
C ALA A 230 -5.39 18.08 7.70
N GLN A 231 -4.50 18.48 6.78
CA GLN A 231 -4.73 19.60 5.87
C GLN A 231 -5.16 19.16 4.47
N MET A 232 -5.13 17.87 4.12
CA MET A 232 -5.41 17.39 2.75
C MET A 232 -6.77 17.86 2.23
N GLU A 233 -7.83 17.81 3.06
CA GLU A 233 -9.16 18.28 2.67
C GLU A 233 -9.23 19.82 2.55
N THR A 234 -8.66 20.54 3.52
CA THR A 234 -8.77 22.00 3.61
C THR A 234 -7.85 22.73 2.65
N SER A 235 -6.77 22.09 2.21
CA SER A 235 -5.85 22.63 1.19
C SER A 235 -6.37 22.54 -0.24
N GLY A 236 -7.44 21.76 -0.48
CA GLY A 236 -7.94 21.45 -1.81
C GLY A 236 -7.20 20.30 -2.52
N LEU A 237 -6.25 19.64 -1.85
CA LEU A 237 -5.51 18.51 -2.42
C LEU A 237 -6.45 17.35 -2.75
N SER A 238 -7.37 17.00 -1.84
CA SER A 238 -8.33 15.92 -2.06
C SER A 238 -9.19 16.17 -3.30
N ASP A 239 -9.66 17.41 -3.51
CA ASP A 239 -10.45 17.77 -4.69
C ASP A 239 -9.62 17.69 -5.98
N GLN A 240 -8.35 18.12 -5.94
CA GLN A 240 -7.45 18.02 -7.07
C GLN A 240 -7.18 16.55 -7.44
N LEU A 241 -6.92 15.68 -6.45
CA LEU A 241 -6.72 14.25 -6.68
C LEU A 241 -7.96 13.58 -7.30
N LYS A 242 -9.16 13.95 -6.87
CA LYS A 242 -10.42 13.47 -7.48
C LYS A 242 -10.53 13.89 -8.94
N GLU A 243 -10.28 15.16 -9.24
CA GLU A 243 -10.32 15.69 -10.61
C GLU A 243 -9.34 14.94 -11.53
N ASP A 244 -8.14 14.65 -11.04
CA ASP A 244 -7.08 14.01 -11.81
C ASP A 244 -7.30 12.50 -11.98
N TRP A 245 -7.87 11.80 -10.97
CA TRP A 245 -7.81 10.34 -10.89
C TRP A 245 -9.14 9.60 -10.93
N ASP A 246 -10.30 10.21 -10.67
CA ASP A 246 -11.59 9.50 -10.62
C ASP A 246 -11.89 8.71 -11.90
N GLN A 247 -11.61 9.31 -13.06
CA GLN A 247 -11.82 8.62 -14.33
C GLN A 247 -10.90 7.41 -14.51
N GLU A 248 -9.65 7.50 -14.05
CA GLU A 248 -8.69 6.39 -14.15
C GLU A 248 -9.02 5.29 -13.14
N ILE A 249 -9.47 5.65 -11.94
CA ILE A 249 -9.98 4.68 -10.95
C ILE A 249 -11.13 3.88 -11.55
N GLY A 250 -12.18 4.54 -12.04
CA GLY A 250 -13.34 3.88 -12.64
C GLY A 250 -12.97 2.94 -13.79
N LYS A 251 -12.08 3.37 -14.68
CA LYS A 251 -11.60 2.54 -15.79
C LYS A 251 -10.81 1.32 -15.31
N LYS A 252 -9.89 1.50 -14.36
CA LYS A 252 -8.97 0.45 -13.92
C LYS A 252 -9.63 -0.57 -13.00
N LEU A 253 -10.60 -0.13 -12.21
CA LEU A 253 -11.36 -1.01 -11.33
C LEU A 253 -12.66 -1.52 -12.00
N PHE A 254 -12.84 -1.19 -13.29
CA PHE A 254 -14.00 -1.64 -14.10
C PHE A 254 -15.35 -1.33 -13.44
N ASN A 255 -15.42 -0.21 -12.72
CA ASN A 255 -16.61 0.22 -12.01
C ASN A 255 -16.64 1.75 -11.92
N ASP A 256 -17.44 2.41 -12.74
CA ASP A 256 -17.57 3.86 -12.80
C ASP A 256 -18.10 4.50 -11.49
N SER A 257 -18.63 3.70 -10.56
CA SER A 257 -19.02 4.17 -9.23
C SER A 257 -17.85 4.17 -8.22
N MET A 258 -16.73 3.59 -8.56
CA MET A 258 -15.52 3.65 -7.75
C MET A 258 -14.74 4.93 -8.10
N THR A 259 -14.84 5.89 -7.22
CA THR A 259 -14.12 7.16 -7.25
C THR A 259 -13.17 7.25 -6.07
N LEU A 260 -12.34 8.25 -6.03
CA LEU A 260 -11.44 8.47 -4.89
C LEU A 260 -12.20 8.68 -3.58
N ASP A 261 -13.43 9.21 -3.61
CA ASP A 261 -14.28 9.32 -2.42
C ASP A 261 -14.54 7.97 -1.74
N TYR A 262 -14.59 6.87 -2.50
CA TYR A 262 -14.72 5.53 -1.95
C TYR A 262 -13.55 5.17 -1.02
N TYR A 263 -12.37 5.71 -1.28
CA TYR A 263 -11.14 5.49 -0.52
C TYR A 263 -10.86 6.58 0.51
N LEU A 264 -11.42 7.78 0.36
CA LEU A 264 -11.26 8.89 1.30
C LEU A 264 -12.31 8.88 2.43
N SER A 265 -13.40 8.10 2.28
CA SER A 265 -14.47 7.98 3.28
C SER A 265 -14.46 6.61 3.95
N ARG A 266 -14.66 6.59 5.27
CA ARG A 266 -14.76 5.38 6.08
C ARG A 266 -16.16 4.77 6.05
#